data_0158c85d6b0faf9e23d27bc4eb47367e
#
_entry.id   0158c85d6b0faf9e23d27bc4eb47367e
#
_cell.length_a   1.000
_cell.length_b   1.000
_cell.length_c   1.000
_cell.angle_alpha   90.00
_cell.angle_beta   90.00
_cell.angle_gamma   90.00
#
_symmetry.space_group_name_H-M   'P 1'
#
loop_
_entity.id
_entity.type
_entity.pdbx_description
1 polymer ?
#
loop_
_entity_poly.entity_id
_entity_poly.type
_entity_poly.pdbx_seq_one_letter_code
_entity_poly.pdbx_strand_id
1 'polypeptide(L)'
;MQSDKTNRMLVDSVHLQFGSHTVLQSAFLTAESGRVTGVLGRNGTGKSCMFKCIVGGLKPQNMFVRFNDEPKTDYAHIGERVKYLPQNLFVPGKFTLGEAFRSYGVDYDELVRFDPKFHSFQRKMFRELSGGEARVAEMFLVLNSEADFSILDEPFSNIAPVYVERMQELIRERKKSKGIIVSDHLYEAIIEITDDLYLIRDGYTFPIKSREDLIHHGYILR
;
A
#
# COMPACT_ATOMS: atom_id res chain seq x y z
N MET A 1 0.81 19.85 23.84
CA MET A 1 0.12 18.56 23.72
C MET A 1 -0.66 18.60 22.42
N GLN A 2 -0.07 18.12 21.30
CA GLN A 2 -0.84 17.81 20.09
C GLN A 2 -1.71 16.60 20.45
N SER A 3 -3.03 16.75 20.37
CA SER A 3 -3.94 15.62 20.47
C SER A 3 -3.55 14.62 19.38
N ASP A 4 -3.21 13.39 19.77
CA ASP A 4 -3.10 12.24 18.84
C ASP A 4 -4.45 12.03 18.15
N LYS A 5 -4.70 12.81 17.10
CA LYS A 5 -5.89 12.65 16.27
C LYS A 5 -5.62 11.42 15.41
N THR A 6 -6.14 10.28 15.82
CA THR A 6 -6.12 9.06 15.01
C THR A 6 -6.85 9.35 13.70
N ASN A 7 -6.13 9.36 12.59
CA ASN A 7 -6.75 9.47 11.28
C ASN A 7 -7.34 8.12 10.89
N ARG A 8 -8.60 8.13 10.46
CA ARG A 8 -9.31 6.95 9.98
C ARG A 8 -9.75 7.15 8.54
N MET A 9 -9.51 6.16 7.69
CA MET A 9 -10.05 6.08 6.34
C MET A 9 -11.02 4.90 6.26
N LEU A 10 -12.24 5.17 5.79
CA LEU A 10 -13.23 4.16 5.43
C LEU A 10 -13.46 4.22 3.93
N VAL A 11 -13.29 3.10 3.27
CA VAL A 11 -13.68 2.87 1.87
C VAL A 11 -14.83 1.88 1.89
N ASP A 12 -15.94 2.20 1.25
CA ASP A 12 -17.14 1.39 1.32
C ASP A 12 -17.86 1.30 -0.02
N SER A 13 -18.63 0.23 -0.19
CA SER A 13 -19.51 -0.04 -1.35
C SER A 13 -18.78 0.04 -2.69
N VAL A 14 -17.53 -0.41 -2.74
CA VAL A 14 -16.76 -0.38 -3.99
C VAL A 14 -17.36 -1.38 -4.98
N HIS A 15 -17.93 -0.84 -6.06
CA HIS A 15 -18.43 -1.61 -7.19
C HIS A 15 -17.65 -1.28 -8.44
N LEU A 16 -16.92 -2.27 -8.98
CA LEU A 16 -16.12 -2.11 -10.19
C LEU A 16 -16.45 -3.20 -11.20
N GLN A 17 -16.77 -2.76 -12.41
CA GLN A 17 -17.13 -3.65 -13.52
C GLN A 17 -16.42 -3.21 -14.81
N PHE A 18 -15.90 -4.17 -15.57
CA PHE A 18 -15.38 -3.99 -16.92
C PHE A 18 -16.26 -4.73 -17.94
N GLY A 19 -17.01 -3.99 -18.73
CA GLY A 19 -18.01 -4.59 -19.62
C GLY A 19 -19.06 -5.36 -18.82
N SER A 20 -19.18 -6.66 -19.06
CA SER A 20 -20.06 -7.57 -18.31
C SER A 20 -19.39 -8.24 -17.11
N HIS A 21 -18.08 -8.05 -16.91
CA HIS A 21 -17.32 -8.70 -15.84
C HIS A 21 -17.23 -7.83 -14.59
N THR A 22 -17.87 -8.24 -13.51
CA THR A 22 -17.79 -7.60 -12.21
C THR A 22 -16.55 -8.09 -11.46
N VAL A 23 -15.67 -7.16 -11.09
CA VAL A 23 -14.42 -7.45 -10.34
C VAL A 23 -14.61 -7.21 -8.83
N LEU A 24 -15.29 -6.11 -8.47
CA LEU A 24 -15.66 -5.79 -7.09
C LEU A 24 -17.15 -5.53 -7.04
N GLN A 25 -17.86 -6.14 -6.10
CA GLN A 25 -19.32 -6.07 -6.05
C GLN A 25 -19.84 -5.22 -4.88
N SER A 26 -19.20 -5.29 -3.73
CA SER A 26 -19.47 -4.45 -2.55
C SER A 26 -18.28 -4.54 -1.61
N ALA A 27 -17.08 -4.23 -2.15
CA ALA A 27 -15.88 -4.31 -1.34
C ALA A 27 -15.78 -3.11 -0.40
N PHE A 28 -15.21 -3.34 0.78
CA PHE A 28 -14.96 -2.31 1.77
C PHE A 28 -13.62 -2.53 2.46
N LEU A 29 -13.11 -1.49 3.11
CA LEU A 29 -11.85 -1.54 3.83
C LEU A 29 -11.79 -0.36 4.80
N THR A 30 -11.22 -0.59 5.97
CA THR A 30 -10.87 0.47 6.92
C THR A 30 -9.36 0.50 7.14
N ALA A 31 -8.81 1.69 7.35
CA ALA A 31 -7.43 1.87 7.76
C ALA A 31 -7.36 2.99 8.82
N GLU A 32 -6.46 2.86 9.77
CA GLU A 32 -6.30 3.82 10.87
C GLU A 32 -4.81 4.13 11.08
N SER A 33 -4.48 5.37 11.45
CA SER A 33 -3.13 5.73 11.89
C SER A 33 -2.72 4.86 13.07
N GLY A 34 -1.47 4.44 13.12
CA GLY A 34 -0.97 3.52 14.13
C GLY A 34 -1.15 2.04 13.79
N ARG A 35 -1.81 1.72 12.67
CA ARG A 35 -2.16 0.34 12.29
C ARG A 35 -1.73 0.00 10.87
N VAL A 36 -1.45 -1.28 10.66
CA VAL A 36 -1.25 -1.88 9.33
C VAL A 36 -2.47 -2.73 8.99
N THR A 37 -3.11 -2.42 7.88
CA THR A 37 -4.23 -3.19 7.32
C THR A 37 -3.74 -4.06 6.17
N GLY A 38 -3.77 -5.38 6.35
CA GLY A 38 -3.45 -6.36 5.32
C GLY A 38 -4.65 -6.65 4.42
N VAL A 39 -4.42 -6.80 3.11
CA VAL A 39 -5.43 -7.20 2.14
C VAL A 39 -4.95 -8.44 1.39
N LEU A 40 -5.54 -9.58 1.72
CA LEU A 40 -5.27 -10.86 1.06
C LEU A 40 -6.28 -11.12 -0.07
N GLY A 41 -5.95 -12.04 -0.94
CA GLY A 41 -6.78 -12.52 -2.03
C GLY A 41 -5.93 -13.15 -3.12
N ARG A 42 -6.50 -14.11 -3.84
CA ARG A 42 -5.81 -14.76 -4.97
C ARG A 42 -5.57 -13.76 -6.09
N ASN A 43 -4.73 -14.15 -7.08
CA ASN A 43 -4.53 -13.33 -8.27
C ASN A 43 -5.85 -13.10 -9.00
N GLY A 44 -6.06 -11.86 -9.46
CA GLY A 44 -7.28 -11.49 -10.17
C GLY A 44 -8.50 -11.18 -9.29
N THR A 45 -8.43 -11.30 -7.95
CA THR A 45 -9.58 -11.02 -7.07
C THR A 45 -9.94 -9.54 -6.93
N GLY A 46 -9.10 -8.63 -7.48
CA GLY A 46 -9.42 -7.19 -7.47
C GLY A 46 -8.67 -6.34 -6.46
N LYS A 47 -7.65 -6.86 -5.73
CA LYS A 47 -6.85 -6.08 -4.76
C LYS A 47 -6.31 -4.78 -5.36
N SER A 48 -5.48 -4.90 -6.40
CA SER A 48 -4.90 -3.74 -7.11
C SER A 48 -5.97 -2.85 -7.75
N CYS A 49 -7.09 -3.43 -8.19
CA CYS A 49 -8.21 -2.65 -8.72
C CYS A 49 -8.84 -1.79 -7.61
N MET A 50 -9.06 -2.35 -6.42
CA MET A 50 -9.56 -1.62 -5.27
C MET A 50 -8.62 -0.46 -4.89
N PHE A 51 -7.32 -0.70 -4.82
CA PHE A 51 -6.34 0.34 -4.52
C PHE A 51 -6.34 1.45 -5.57
N LYS A 52 -6.38 1.08 -6.85
CA LYS A 52 -6.48 2.06 -7.95
C LYS A 52 -7.79 2.86 -7.90
N CYS A 53 -8.91 2.25 -7.49
CA CYS A 53 -10.15 2.99 -7.27
C CYS A 53 -9.97 4.04 -6.17
N ILE A 54 -9.37 3.68 -5.04
CA ILE A 54 -9.14 4.60 -3.91
C ILE A 54 -8.33 5.82 -4.35
N VAL A 55 -7.26 5.62 -5.12
CA VAL A 55 -6.37 6.73 -5.56
C VAL A 55 -6.79 7.39 -6.88
N GLY A 56 -7.95 7.05 -7.42
CA GLY A 56 -8.48 7.67 -8.65
C GLY A 56 -7.87 7.15 -9.96
N GLY A 57 -7.06 6.09 -9.91
CA GLY A 57 -6.49 5.45 -11.10
C GLY A 57 -7.48 4.57 -11.88
N LEU A 58 -8.59 4.18 -11.25
CA LEU A 58 -9.74 3.52 -11.86
C LEU A 58 -11.03 4.18 -11.36
N LYS A 59 -11.99 4.38 -12.26
CA LYS A 59 -13.32 4.92 -11.90
C LYS A 59 -14.29 3.76 -11.64
N PRO A 60 -14.67 3.49 -10.39
CA PRO A 60 -15.71 2.51 -10.07
C PRO A 60 -17.10 3.04 -10.44
N GLN A 61 -18.10 2.14 -10.58
CA GLN A 61 -19.50 2.50 -10.72
C GLN A 61 -20.06 3.10 -9.43
N ASN A 62 -19.55 2.59 -8.27
CA ASN A 62 -19.89 3.13 -6.96
C ASN A 62 -18.71 3.00 -6.01
N MET A 63 -18.48 3.99 -5.15
CA MET A 63 -17.52 3.97 -4.05
C MET A 63 -17.77 5.16 -3.14
N PHE A 64 -17.69 4.94 -1.84
CA PHE A 64 -17.67 6.00 -0.84
C PHE A 64 -16.32 5.98 -0.09
N VAL A 65 -15.70 7.15 0.03
CA VAL A 65 -14.47 7.32 0.82
C VAL A 65 -14.75 8.37 1.90
N ARG A 66 -14.41 8.05 3.14
CA ARG A 66 -14.52 8.96 4.28
C ARG A 66 -13.20 9.03 5.02
N PHE A 67 -12.83 10.23 5.43
CA PHE A 67 -11.74 10.44 6.37
C PHE A 67 -12.30 11.07 7.64
N ASN A 68 -12.12 10.39 8.79
CA ASN A 68 -12.65 10.83 10.08
C ASN A 68 -14.16 11.13 10.02
N ASP A 69 -14.93 10.21 9.37
CA ASP A 69 -16.37 10.27 9.13
C ASP A 69 -16.83 11.39 8.16
N GLU A 70 -15.92 12.22 7.66
CA GLU A 70 -16.22 13.18 6.59
C GLU A 70 -16.16 12.52 5.22
N PRO A 71 -17.24 12.55 4.42
CA PRO A 71 -17.23 12.00 3.07
C PRO A 71 -16.33 12.84 2.16
N LYS A 72 -15.55 12.19 1.30
CA LYS A 72 -14.69 12.81 0.29
C LYS A 72 -14.98 12.19 -1.07
N THR A 73 -15.28 13.04 -2.03
CA THR A 73 -15.55 12.66 -3.42
C THR A 73 -14.48 13.21 -4.39
N ASP A 74 -13.61 14.07 -3.92
CA ASP A 74 -12.56 14.68 -4.73
C ASP A 74 -11.26 13.86 -4.64
N TYR A 75 -10.87 13.28 -5.77
CA TYR A 75 -9.63 12.51 -5.88
C TYR A 75 -8.36 13.32 -5.64
N ALA A 76 -8.36 14.64 -5.91
CA ALA A 76 -7.22 15.50 -5.60
C ALA A 76 -6.95 15.51 -4.10
N HIS A 77 -8.00 15.69 -3.30
CA HIS A 77 -7.91 15.65 -1.83
C HIS A 77 -7.51 14.27 -1.30
N ILE A 78 -7.98 13.19 -1.93
CA ILE A 78 -7.54 11.85 -1.58
C ILE A 78 -6.05 11.68 -1.87
N GLY A 79 -5.56 12.15 -3.02
CA GLY A 79 -4.14 12.09 -3.42
C GLY A 79 -3.18 12.84 -2.49
N GLU A 80 -3.65 13.88 -1.81
CA GLU A 80 -2.88 14.58 -0.77
C GLU A 80 -2.71 13.71 0.48
N ARG A 81 -3.74 12.96 0.86
CA ARG A 81 -3.80 12.17 2.09
C ARG A 81 -3.31 10.72 1.92
N VAL A 82 -3.31 10.18 0.70
CA VAL A 82 -2.99 8.79 0.40
C VAL A 82 -1.87 8.72 -0.63
N LYS A 83 -0.77 8.05 -0.30
CA LYS A 83 0.29 7.70 -1.27
C LYS A 83 0.19 6.23 -1.63
N TYR A 84 0.45 5.92 -2.89
CA TYR A 84 0.29 4.59 -3.46
C TYR A 84 1.56 4.07 -4.11
N LEU A 85 2.01 2.90 -3.68
CA LEU A 85 3.03 2.10 -4.33
C LEU A 85 2.33 1.07 -5.22
N PRO A 86 2.31 1.23 -6.54
CA PRO A 86 1.73 0.24 -7.45
C PRO A 86 2.62 -1.00 -7.57
N GLN A 87 2.06 -2.09 -8.09
CA GLN A 87 2.79 -3.33 -8.36
C GLN A 87 3.98 -3.13 -9.31
N ASN A 88 3.82 -2.31 -10.35
CA ASN A 88 4.89 -1.95 -11.27
C ASN A 88 5.64 -0.71 -10.79
N LEU A 89 6.92 -0.58 -11.18
CA LEU A 89 7.69 0.62 -10.92
C LEU A 89 6.97 1.85 -11.49
N PHE A 90 6.90 2.92 -10.70
CA PHE A 90 6.15 4.12 -11.05
C PHE A 90 7.01 5.37 -11.24
N VAL A 91 8.24 5.38 -10.71
CA VAL A 91 9.16 6.49 -10.96
C VAL A 91 9.72 6.38 -12.36
N PRO A 92 9.59 7.43 -13.22
CA PRO A 92 10.13 7.39 -14.56
C PRO A 92 11.63 7.12 -14.58
N GLY A 93 12.07 6.18 -15.40
CA GLY A 93 13.45 5.71 -15.45
C GLY A 93 14.53 6.76 -15.72
N LYS A 94 14.15 7.96 -16.23
CA LYS A 94 15.04 9.11 -16.45
C LYS A 94 15.32 9.94 -15.20
N PHE A 95 14.53 9.80 -14.15
CA PHE A 95 14.77 10.52 -12.89
C PHE A 95 15.95 9.88 -12.15
N THR A 96 16.79 10.70 -11.57
CA THR A 96 17.79 10.23 -10.59
C THR A 96 17.12 9.97 -9.25
N LEU A 97 17.75 9.14 -8.39
CA LEU A 97 17.23 8.90 -7.05
C LEU A 97 17.09 10.23 -6.29
N GLY A 98 18.10 11.08 -6.32
CA GLY A 98 18.05 12.37 -5.63
C GLY A 98 16.94 13.30 -6.12
N GLU A 99 16.60 13.29 -7.42
CA GLU A 99 15.46 14.04 -7.97
C GLU A 99 14.13 13.48 -7.48
N ALA A 100 13.96 12.16 -7.49
CA ALA A 100 12.75 11.51 -7.01
C ALA A 100 12.52 11.81 -5.52
N PHE A 101 13.54 11.66 -4.68
CA PHE A 101 13.45 11.92 -3.25
C PHE A 101 13.06 13.39 -2.97
N ARG A 102 13.66 14.34 -3.66
CA ARG A 102 13.28 15.76 -3.54
C ARG A 102 11.83 16.01 -3.97
N SER A 103 11.37 15.39 -5.06
CA SER A 103 10.01 15.59 -5.55
C SER A 103 8.93 15.01 -4.61
N TYR A 104 9.31 14.02 -3.80
CA TYR A 104 8.43 13.42 -2.78
C TYR A 104 8.58 14.09 -1.41
N GLY A 105 9.51 15.06 -1.26
CA GLY A 105 9.80 15.68 0.04
C GLY A 105 10.45 14.73 1.04
N VAL A 106 11.13 13.68 0.57
CA VAL A 106 11.77 12.66 1.41
C VAL A 106 13.27 12.91 1.49
N ASP A 107 13.80 12.89 2.72
CA ASP A 107 15.24 13.03 2.95
C ASP A 107 15.99 11.80 2.39
N TYR A 108 16.90 12.05 1.45
CA TYR A 108 17.72 10.99 0.85
C TYR A 108 18.66 10.32 1.86
N ASP A 109 19.12 11.05 2.86
CA ASP A 109 20.02 10.51 3.87
C ASP A 109 19.34 9.45 4.75
N GLU A 110 18.00 9.45 4.85
CA GLU A 110 17.27 8.35 5.48
C GLU A 110 17.40 7.04 4.72
N LEU A 111 17.37 7.07 3.38
CA LEU A 111 17.61 5.87 2.55
C LEU A 111 19.07 5.40 2.71
N VAL A 112 20.02 6.32 2.79
CA VAL A 112 21.43 5.98 3.02
C VAL A 112 21.65 5.36 4.42
N ARG A 113 20.95 5.87 5.44
CA ARG A 113 20.95 5.25 6.79
C ARG A 113 20.31 3.87 6.79
N PHE A 114 19.25 3.70 6.00
CA PHE A 114 18.61 2.39 5.83
C PHE A 114 19.54 1.39 5.12
N ASP A 115 20.21 1.80 4.04
CA ASP A 115 21.20 0.96 3.36
C ASP A 115 22.34 1.83 2.79
N PRO A 116 23.56 1.76 3.39
CA PRO A 116 24.71 2.57 2.99
C PRO A 116 25.11 2.44 1.52
N LYS A 117 24.73 1.37 0.82
CA LYS A 117 25.01 1.23 -0.62
C LYS A 117 24.40 2.36 -1.44
N PHE A 118 23.26 2.92 -1.01
CA PHE A 118 22.59 4.01 -1.70
C PHE A 118 23.39 5.33 -1.64
N HIS A 119 24.39 5.46 -0.77
CA HIS A 119 25.22 6.67 -0.72
C HIS A 119 25.80 7.05 -2.10
N SER A 120 26.26 6.06 -2.87
CA SER A 120 26.81 6.30 -4.22
C SER A 120 25.74 6.38 -5.33
N PHE A 121 24.46 6.18 -5.01
CA PHE A 121 23.38 6.04 -6.00
C PHE A 121 22.57 7.33 -6.21
N GLN A 122 22.82 8.40 -5.45
CA GLN A 122 22.02 9.62 -5.51
C GLN A 122 21.88 10.20 -6.92
N ARG A 123 22.92 10.07 -7.76
CA ARG A 123 22.96 10.54 -9.15
C ARG A 123 22.60 9.48 -10.18
N LYS A 124 22.42 8.19 -9.77
CA LYS A 124 21.96 7.15 -10.66
C LYS A 124 20.52 7.38 -11.06
N MET A 125 20.21 7.13 -12.34
CA MET A 125 18.84 7.13 -12.83
C MET A 125 18.13 5.83 -12.41
N PHE A 126 16.82 5.88 -12.23
CA PHE A 126 16.03 4.69 -11.88
C PHE A 126 16.24 3.53 -12.86
N ARG A 127 16.40 3.81 -14.16
CA ARG A 127 16.70 2.78 -15.17
C ARG A 127 18.05 2.09 -15.02
N GLU A 128 18.97 2.64 -14.21
CA GLU A 128 20.30 2.09 -13.94
C GLU A 128 20.32 1.22 -12.67
N LEU A 129 19.21 1.17 -11.95
CA LEU A 129 19.03 0.33 -10.77
C LEU A 129 18.58 -1.07 -11.19
N SER A 130 18.93 -2.07 -10.37
CA SER A 130 18.24 -3.35 -10.46
C SER A 130 16.76 -3.18 -10.07
N GLY A 131 15.89 -4.10 -10.53
CA GLY A 131 14.46 -4.04 -10.19
C GLY A 131 14.21 -4.02 -8.68
N GLY A 132 14.97 -4.80 -7.92
CA GLY A 132 14.88 -4.82 -6.45
C GLY A 132 15.34 -3.51 -5.80
N GLU A 133 16.42 -2.90 -6.29
CA GLU A 133 16.87 -1.59 -5.78
C GLU A 133 15.87 -0.48 -6.07
N ALA A 134 15.33 -0.46 -7.29
CA ALA A 134 14.28 0.50 -7.66
C ALA A 134 13.03 0.31 -6.78
N ARG A 135 12.61 -0.96 -6.54
CA ARG A 135 11.46 -1.29 -5.69
C ARG A 135 11.67 -0.82 -4.25
N VAL A 136 12.83 -1.08 -3.68
CA VAL A 136 13.21 -0.60 -2.34
C VAL A 136 13.14 0.92 -2.27
N ALA A 137 13.72 1.63 -3.25
CA ALA A 137 13.70 3.09 -3.29
C ALA A 137 12.28 3.65 -3.41
N GLU A 138 11.43 3.09 -4.28
CA GLU A 138 10.04 3.51 -4.46
C GLU A 138 9.18 3.26 -3.21
N MET A 139 9.35 2.11 -2.57
CA MET A 139 8.68 1.79 -1.32
C MET A 139 9.08 2.78 -0.21
N PHE A 140 10.40 3.11 -0.15
CA PHE A 140 10.91 4.08 0.78
C PHE A 140 10.31 5.47 0.56
N LEU A 141 10.18 5.92 -0.70
CA LEU A 141 9.51 7.17 -1.06
C LEU A 141 8.06 7.21 -0.54
N VAL A 142 7.28 6.16 -0.80
CA VAL A 142 5.86 6.11 -0.41
C VAL A 142 5.68 6.07 1.11
N LEU A 143 6.51 5.29 1.82
CA LEU A 143 6.42 5.17 3.28
C LEU A 143 6.85 6.44 4.01
N ASN A 144 7.83 7.19 3.48
CA ASN A 144 8.39 8.37 4.14
C ASN A 144 7.80 9.69 3.65
N SER A 145 6.99 9.69 2.56
CA SER A 145 6.31 10.90 2.10
C SER A 145 5.26 11.38 3.10
N GLU A 146 5.02 12.67 3.13
CA GLU A 146 3.93 13.27 3.91
C GLU A 146 2.58 12.80 3.38
N ALA A 147 1.88 11.98 4.17
CA ALA A 147 0.53 11.52 3.89
C ALA A 147 -0.03 10.86 5.15
N ASP A 148 -1.36 10.86 5.31
CA ASP A 148 -2.02 10.15 6.42
C ASP A 148 -2.02 8.63 6.22
N PHE A 149 -2.00 8.18 4.95
CA PHE A 149 -2.06 6.76 4.59
C PHE A 149 -1.07 6.42 3.48
N SER A 150 -0.52 5.22 3.54
CA SER A 150 0.27 4.61 2.47
C SER A 150 -0.36 3.29 2.04
N ILE A 151 -0.59 3.11 0.74
CA ILE A 151 -1.06 1.85 0.14
C ILE A 151 0.12 1.20 -0.57
N LEU A 152 0.42 -0.05 -0.23
CA LEU A 152 1.54 -0.81 -0.77
C LEU A 152 0.99 -2.05 -1.50
N ASP A 153 1.07 -2.05 -2.83
CA ASP A 153 0.59 -3.14 -3.68
C ASP A 153 1.76 -4.03 -4.10
N GLU A 154 1.83 -5.22 -3.53
CA GLU A 154 2.90 -6.20 -3.70
C GLU A 154 4.31 -5.61 -3.45
N PRO A 155 4.55 -4.98 -2.27
CA PRO A 155 5.81 -4.31 -1.98
C PRO A 155 7.01 -5.26 -1.96
N PHE A 156 6.81 -6.52 -1.59
CA PHE A 156 7.90 -7.49 -1.42
C PHE A 156 8.24 -8.25 -2.71
N SER A 157 7.51 -7.99 -3.80
CA SER A 157 7.77 -8.64 -5.08
C SER A 157 9.12 -8.20 -5.66
N ASN A 158 9.90 -9.18 -6.11
CA ASN A 158 11.21 -8.99 -6.77
C ASN A 158 12.31 -8.34 -5.89
N ILE A 159 12.17 -8.33 -4.58
CA ILE A 159 13.25 -7.92 -3.66
C ILE A 159 13.89 -9.14 -2.99
N ALA A 160 15.16 -9.00 -2.59
CA ALA A 160 15.84 -10.07 -1.87
C ALA A 160 15.25 -10.28 -0.46
N PRO A 161 15.24 -11.52 0.07
CA PRO A 161 14.63 -11.82 1.37
C PRO A 161 15.12 -10.91 2.51
N VAL A 162 16.41 -10.57 2.53
CA VAL A 162 16.97 -9.64 3.53
C VAL A 162 16.30 -8.25 3.50
N TYR A 163 15.80 -7.81 2.35
CA TYR A 163 15.05 -6.57 2.26
C TYR A 163 13.61 -6.71 2.70
N VAL A 164 13.00 -7.91 2.60
CA VAL A 164 11.64 -8.14 3.10
C VAL A 164 11.59 -7.83 4.60
N GLU A 165 12.47 -8.45 5.40
CA GLU A 165 12.54 -8.23 6.85
C GLU A 165 12.77 -6.76 7.21
N ARG A 166 13.74 -6.11 6.56
CA ARG A 166 14.06 -4.69 6.79
C ARG A 166 12.90 -3.76 6.41
N MET A 167 12.17 -4.09 5.34
CA MET A 167 11.00 -3.32 4.93
C MET A 167 9.80 -3.56 5.86
N GLN A 168 9.65 -4.76 6.41
CA GLN A 168 8.68 -5.02 7.47
C GLN A 168 8.97 -4.17 8.71
N GLU A 169 10.24 -4.05 9.12
CA GLU A 169 10.65 -3.17 10.22
C GLU A 169 10.32 -1.70 9.93
N LEU A 170 10.61 -1.23 8.71
CA LEU A 170 10.28 0.13 8.29
C LEU A 170 8.75 0.36 8.32
N ILE A 171 7.94 -0.60 7.86
CA ILE A 171 6.48 -0.53 7.95
C ILE A 171 6.03 -0.41 9.41
N ARG A 172 6.57 -1.24 10.32
CA ARG A 172 6.25 -1.19 11.76
C ARG A 172 6.66 0.14 12.39
N GLU A 173 7.73 0.76 11.90
CA GLU A 173 8.14 2.09 12.35
C GLU A 173 7.19 3.17 11.84
N ARG A 174 6.91 3.19 10.55
CA ARG A 174 6.11 4.24 9.89
C ARG A 174 4.62 4.18 10.24
N LYS A 175 4.08 3.02 10.61
CA LYS A 175 2.70 2.93 11.09
C LYS A 175 2.44 3.81 12.31
N LYS A 176 3.45 4.13 13.12
CA LYS A 176 3.29 5.00 14.30
C LYS A 176 2.80 6.41 13.94
N SER A 177 3.03 6.88 12.73
CA SER A 177 2.65 8.21 12.27
C SER A 177 1.55 8.22 11.20
N LYS A 178 1.24 7.08 10.57
CA LYS A 178 0.24 6.96 9.50
C LYS A 178 -0.46 5.61 9.50
N GLY A 179 -1.54 5.47 8.74
CA GLY A 179 -2.15 4.19 8.42
C GLY A 179 -1.47 3.55 7.21
N ILE A 180 -1.21 2.24 7.26
CA ILE A 180 -0.57 1.53 6.15
C ILE A 180 -1.49 0.42 5.69
N ILE A 181 -1.75 0.35 4.39
CA ILE A 181 -2.49 -0.74 3.75
C ILE A 181 -1.50 -1.51 2.89
N VAL A 182 -1.48 -2.83 3.01
CA VAL A 182 -0.51 -3.66 2.30
C VAL A 182 -1.15 -4.92 1.74
N SER A 183 -0.81 -5.29 0.51
CA SER A 183 -1.13 -6.59 -0.06
C SER A 183 0.11 -7.20 -0.71
N ASP A 184 0.29 -8.50 -0.56
CA ASP A 184 1.37 -9.24 -1.24
C ASP A 184 0.98 -10.71 -1.40
N HIS A 185 1.70 -11.42 -2.28
CA HIS A 185 1.60 -12.88 -2.42
C HIS A 185 2.29 -13.63 -1.30
N LEU A 186 3.28 -13.01 -0.67
CA LEU A 186 3.94 -13.52 0.53
C LEU A 186 3.02 -13.33 1.74
N TYR A 187 1.88 -14.07 1.77
CA TYR A 187 0.82 -13.87 2.75
C TYR A 187 1.31 -14.01 4.20
N GLU A 188 2.29 -14.87 4.48
CA GLU A 188 2.88 -15.01 5.80
C GLU A 188 3.59 -13.73 6.24
N ALA A 189 4.35 -13.11 5.33
CA ALA A 189 5.01 -11.83 5.59
C ALA A 189 4.00 -10.69 5.83
N ILE A 190 2.81 -10.75 5.20
CA ILE A 190 1.71 -9.80 5.45
C ILE A 190 1.10 -10.04 6.83
N ILE A 191 0.73 -11.28 7.15
CA ILE A 191 0.11 -11.60 8.45
C ILE A 191 1.00 -11.18 9.61
N GLU A 192 2.31 -11.33 9.48
CA GLU A 192 3.28 -11.00 10.53
C GLU A 192 3.29 -9.51 10.91
N ILE A 193 2.97 -8.61 9.98
CA ILE A 193 3.06 -7.16 10.19
C ILE A 193 1.71 -6.48 10.37
N THR A 194 0.59 -7.18 10.11
CA THR A 194 -0.75 -6.57 10.09
C THR A 194 -1.43 -6.60 11.45
N ASP A 195 -2.14 -5.53 11.74
CA ASP A 195 -3.02 -5.40 12.91
C ASP A 195 -4.47 -5.75 12.56
N ASP A 196 -4.88 -5.46 11.31
CA ASP A 196 -6.19 -5.80 10.75
C ASP A 196 -5.99 -6.52 9.43
N LEU A 197 -6.84 -7.51 9.14
CA LEU A 197 -6.71 -8.32 7.94
C LEU A 197 -8.05 -8.46 7.23
N TYR A 198 -8.03 -8.28 5.92
CA TYR A 198 -9.16 -8.48 5.02
C TYR A 198 -8.82 -9.48 3.93
N LEU A 199 -9.79 -10.27 3.52
CA LEU A 199 -9.71 -11.15 2.35
C LEU A 199 -10.66 -10.65 1.28
N ILE A 200 -10.16 -10.41 0.06
CA ILE A 200 -11.01 -10.18 -1.13
C ILE A 200 -11.24 -11.51 -1.82
N ARG A 201 -12.51 -11.88 -1.95
CA ARG A 201 -12.95 -13.09 -2.65
C ARG A 201 -14.28 -12.84 -3.32
N ASP A 202 -14.41 -13.27 -4.58
CA ASP A 202 -15.66 -13.21 -5.35
C ASP A 202 -16.29 -11.80 -5.41
N GLY A 203 -15.42 -10.75 -5.43
CA GLY A 203 -15.83 -9.34 -5.46
C GLY A 203 -16.22 -8.73 -4.11
N TYR A 204 -16.18 -9.49 -3.03
CA TYR A 204 -16.51 -9.06 -1.66
C TYR A 204 -15.26 -9.02 -0.77
N THR A 205 -15.33 -8.24 0.29
CA THR A 205 -14.30 -8.18 1.33
C THR A 205 -14.81 -8.83 2.61
N PHE A 206 -13.96 -9.66 3.22
CA PHE A 206 -14.25 -10.37 4.47
C PHE A 206 -13.20 -9.98 5.51
N PRO A 207 -13.58 -9.44 6.68
CA PRO A 207 -12.66 -9.26 7.80
C PRO A 207 -12.18 -10.62 8.29
N ILE A 208 -10.89 -10.75 8.51
CA ILE A 208 -10.25 -11.97 8.99
C ILE A 208 -9.72 -11.74 10.40
N LYS A 209 -10.16 -12.54 11.35
CA LYS A 209 -9.78 -12.44 12.76
C LYS A 209 -8.84 -13.54 13.20
N SER A 210 -8.82 -14.65 12.46
CA SER A 210 -8.05 -15.83 12.81
C SER A 210 -7.54 -16.59 11.56
N ARG A 211 -6.61 -17.51 11.79
CA ARG A 211 -6.15 -18.42 10.74
C ARG A 211 -7.27 -19.36 10.26
N GLU A 212 -8.19 -19.72 11.15
CA GLU A 212 -9.35 -20.56 10.87
C GLU A 212 -10.29 -19.87 9.87
N ASP A 213 -10.43 -18.54 9.92
CA ASP A 213 -11.20 -17.79 8.94
C ASP A 213 -10.61 -17.95 7.53
N LEU A 214 -9.28 -17.89 7.40
CA LEU A 214 -8.60 -18.10 6.12
C LEU A 214 -8.82 -19.51 5.56
N ILE A 215 -8.84 -20.52 6.44
CA ILE A 215 -9.17 -21.92 6.09
C ILE A 215 -10.64 -22.01 5.67
N HIS A 216 -11.56 -21.43 6.44
CA HIS A 216 -12.99 -21.40 6.15
C HIS A 216 -13.28 -20.78 4.78
N HIS A 217 -12.62 -19.69 4.47
CA HIS A 217 -12.70 -19.06 3.15
C HIS A 217 -11.88 -19.78 2.06
N GLY A 218 -11.21 -20.89 2.35
CA GLY A 218 -10.44 -21.67 1.38
C GLY A 218 -9.23 -20.91 0.80
N TYR A 219 -8.72 -19.93 1.54
CA TYR A 219 -7.53 -19.17 1.13
C TYR A 219 -6.24 -19.95 1.40
N ILE A 220 -6.13 -20.60 2.57
CA ILE A 220 -5.08 -21.54 2.94
C ILE A 220 -5.64 -22.93 3.17
N LEU A 221 -4.81 -23.96 3.04
CA LEU A 221 -5.15 -25.34 3.38
C LEU A 221 -5.01 -25.57 4.90
N ARG A 222 -5.65 -26.64 5.40
CA ARG A 222 -5.51 -27.10 6.79
C ARG A 222 -4.10 -27.56 7.09
#